data_8a002ac5369a7d77eda7a0387c68ae64
#
_entry.id   8a002ac5369a7d77eda7a0387c68ae64
#
_cell.length_a   1.000
_cell.length_b   1.000
_cell.length_c   1.000
_cell.angle_alpha   90.00
_cell.angle_beta   90.00
_cell.angle_gamma   90.00
#
_symmetry.space_group_name_H-M   'P 1'
#
loop_
_entity.id
_entity.type
_entity.pdbx_description
1 polymer ?
#
loop_
_entity_poly.entity_id
_entity_poly.type
_entity_poly.pdbx_seq_one_letter_code
_entity_poly.pdbx_strand_id
1 'polypeptide(L)' 'MTGRKPATEAPIPNRIAELRERAGLSRAELAERVEVNPQTIGYLERGEYNPSLALAFRLADVFGVPVETVFVREPPPPQ' A
#
# COMPACT_ATOMS: atom_id res chain seq x y z
N MET A 1 -15.08 -27.71 0.26
CA MET A 1 -14.78 -27.11 0.43
C MET A 1 -14.45 -26.17 1.15
N THR A 2 -13.81 -25.65 1.17
CA THR A 2 -13.45 -24.86 2.10
C THR A 2 -13.64 -23.53 1.81
N GLY A 3 -14.21 -22.71 2.21
CA GLY A 3 -14.34 -21.31 1.98
C GLY A 3 -13.30 -20.48 2.65
N ARG A 4 -12.25 -21.07 3.12
CA ARG A 4 -11.28 -20.32 3.86
C ARG A 4 -10.38 -19.51 2.96
N LYS A 5 -10.14 -18.25 3.30
CA LYS A 5 -9.25 -17.42 2.51
C LYS A 5 -7.79 -17.81 2.75
N PRO A 6 -6.98 -17.72 1.71
CA PRO A 6 -5.54 -17.94 1.89
C PRO A 6 -4.94 -16.91 2.80
N ALA A 7 -3.89 -17.31 3.50
CA ALA A 7 -3.16 -16.39 4.34
C ALA A 7 -2.57 -15.24 3.54
N THR A 8 -2.31 -15.47 2.24
CA THR A 8 -1.74 -14.43 1.39
C THR A 8 -2.68 -13.27 1.15
N GLU A 9 -3.95 -13.41 1.55
CA GLU A 9 -4.89 -12.31 1.39
C GLU A 9 -4.90 -11.35 2.56
N ALA A 10 -4.10 -11.61 3.59
CA ALA A 10 -3.99 -10.69 4.70
C ALA A 10 -3.38 -9.37 4.22
N PRO A 11 -3.81 -8.24 4.79
CA PRO A 11 -3.24 -6.95 4.40
C PRO A 11 -1.75 -6.89 4.66
N ILE A 12 -1.04 -6.25 3.75
CA ILE A 12 0.40 -6.08 3.86
C ILE A 12 0.66 -4.75 4.56
N PRO A 13 1.47 -4.74 5.63
CA PRO A 13 1.82 -3.48 6.29
C PRO A 13 2.47 -2.51 5.30
N ASN A 14 2.21 -1.24 5.49
CA ASN A 14 2.74 -0.25 4.56
C ASN A 14 3.12 1.03 5.28
N ARG A 15 3.88 1.87 4.57
CA ARG A 15 4.29 3.17 5.05
C ARG A 15 3.73 4.30 4.21
N ILE A 16 2.58 4.08 3.59
CA ILE A 16 2.04 5.08 2.67
C ILE A 16 1.78 6.40 3.37
N ALA A 17 1.15 6.36 4.55
CA ALA A 17 0.84 7.60 5.27
C ALA A 17 2.12 8.36 5.62
N GLU A 18 3.12 7.65 6.12
CA GLU A 18 4.39 8.28 6.49
C GLU A 18 5.07 8.91 5.29
N LEU A 19 5.15 8.17 4.20
CA LEU A 19 5.81 8.68 3.00
C LEU A 19 5.02 9.84 2.39
N ARG A 20 3.70 9.75 2.42
CA ARG A 20 2.85 10.82 1.93
C ARG A 20 3.07 12.10 2.72
N GLU A 21 3.10 11.98 4.03
CA GLU A 21 3.29 13.14 4.90
C GLU A 21 4.67 13.77 4.71
N ARG A 22 5.68 12.94 4.55
CA ARG A 22 7.02 13.46 4.28
C ARG A 22 7.10 14.17 2.96
N ALA A 23 6.33 13.72 1.97
CA ALA A 23 6.29 14.37 0.67
C ALA A 23 5.42 15.61 0.66
N GLY A 24 4.73 15.90 1.76
CA GLY A 24 3.87 17.07 1.83
C GLY A 24 2.59 16.93 1.04
N LEU A 25 2.11 15.70 0.81
CA LEU A 25 0.93 15.47 -0.01
C LEU A 25 -0.28 15.15 0.86
N SER A 26 -1.43 15.70 0.46
CA SER A 26 -2.69 15.24 1.02
C SER A 26 -3.06 13.90 0.40
N ARG A 27 -4.05 13.22 1.00
CA ARG A 27 -4.55 11.98 0.40
C ARG A 27 -5.12 12.25 -1.00
N ALA A 28 -5.82 13.36 -1.17
CA ALA A 28 -6.38 13.70 -2.47
C ALA A 28 -5.27 13.94 -3.50
N GLU A 29 -4.20 14.60 -3.10
CA GLU A 29 -3.10 14.84 -4.02
C GLU A 29 -2.39 13.55 -4.41
N LEU A 30 -2.17 12.67 -3.45
CA LEU A 30 -1.56 11.39 -3.77
C LEU A 30 -2.47 10.57 -4.68
N ALA A 31 -3.77 10.54 -4.37
CA ALA A 31 -4.72 9.79 -5.17
C ALA A 31 -4.72 10.26 -6.62
N GLU A 32 -4.64 11.56 -6.82
CA GLU A 32 -4.61 12.10 -8.17
C GLU A 32 -3.37 11.63 -8.92
N ARG A 33 -2.23 11.59 -8.25
CA ARG A 33 -0.98 11.19 -8.89
C ARG A 33 -0.96 9.72 -9.28
N VAL A 34 -1.64 8.88 -8.52
CA VAL A 34 -1.68 7.44 -8.83
C VAL A 34 -3.02 7.03 -9.44
N GLU A 35 -3.89 8.02 -9.76
CA GLU A 35 -5.10 7.81 -10.55
C GLU A 35 -6.12 6.92 -9.86
N VAL A 36 -6.33 7.15 -8.56
CA VAL A 36 -7.36 6.45 -7.81
C VAL A 36 -8.17 7.45 -7.03
N ASN A 37 -9.25 6.98 -6.43
CA ASN A 37 -10.11 7.78 -5.57
C ASN A 37 -9.38 8.06 -4.24
N PRO A 38 -9.51 9.26 -3.66
CA PRO A 38 -8.88 9.54 -2.36
C PRO A 38 -9.28 8.55 -1.27
N GLN A 39 -10.50 8.02 -1.31
CA GLN A 39 -10.90 7.01 -0.34
C GLN A 39 -10.04 5.76 -0.44
N THR A 40 -9.59 5.43 -1.64
CA THR A 40 -8.71 4.29 -1.84
C THR A 40 -7.41 4.47 -1.06
N ILE A 41 -6.86 5.69 -1.07
CA ILE A 41 -5.63 5.96 -0.32
C ILE A 41 -5.89 5.73 1.18
N GLY A 42 -7.03 6.19 1.68
CA GLY A 42 -7.36 5.97 3.09
C GLY A 42 -7.45 4.48 3.43
N TYR A 43 -8.11 3.70 2.59
CA TYR A 43 -8.21 2.26 2.81
C TYR A 43 -6.83 1.60 2.79
N LEU A 44 -5.97 1.99 1.86
CA LEU A 44 -4.62 1.44 1.80
C LEU A 44 -3.84 1.77 3.06
N GLU A 45 -3.90 3.03 3.51
CA GLU A 45 -3.14 3.44 4.68
C GLU A 45 -3.56 2.69 5.93
N ARG A 46 -4.84 2.34 6.03
CA ARG A 46 -5.34 1.58 7.17
C ARG A 46 -5.13 0.08 7.02
N GLY A 47 -4.58 -0.36 5.90
CA GLY A 47 -4.37 -1.78 5.68
C GLY A 47 -5.64 -2.55 5.44
N GLU A 48 -6.66 -1.91 4.87
CA GLU A 48 -7.95 -2.56 4.68
C GLU A 48 -8.03 -3.37 3.41
N TYR A 49 -7.08 -3.18 2.50
CA TYR A 49 -6.96 -4.09 1.37
C TYR A 49 -5.58 -3.89 0.72
N ASN A 50 -5.21 -4.84 -0.11
CA ASN A 50 -3.94 -4.79 -0.82
C ASN A 50 -4.15 -4.19 -2.20
N PRO A 51 -3.25 -3.34 -2.66
CA PRO A 51 -3.36 -2.75 -3.99
C PRO A 51 -3.01 -3.76 -5.08
N SER A 52 -3.41 -3.43 -6.30
CA SER A 52 -2.88 -4.15 -7.45
C SER A 52 -1.38 -3.89 -7.54
N LEU A 53 -0.69 -4.76 -8.26
CA LEU A 53 0.75 -4.58 -8.46
C LEU A 53 1.02 -3.25 -9.18
N ALA A 54 0.18 -2.90 -10.16
CA ALA A 54 0.35 -1.66 -10.89
C ALA A 54 0.24 -0.46 -9.96
N LEU A 55 -0.75 -0.46 -9.07
CA LEU A 55 -0.91 0.64 -8.13
C LEU A 55 0.26 0.70 -7.16
N ALA A 56 0.75 -0.45 -6.71
CA ALA A 56 1.89 -0.48 -5.81
C ALA A 56 3.12 0.17 -6.46
N PHE A 57 3.37 -0.13 -7.73
CA PHE A 57 4.49 0.48 -8.43
C PHE A 57 4.29 1.99 -8.63
N ARG A 58 3.06 2.43 -8.90
CA ARG A 58 2.81 3.87 -9.04
C ARG A 58 3.07 4.60 -7.73
N LEU A 59 2.68 4.02 -6.61
CA LEU A 59 2.94 4.62 -5.31
C LEU A 59 4.44 4.73 -5.07
N ALA A 60 5.17 3.67 -5.36
CA ALA A 60 6.63 3.69 -5.19
C ALA A 60 7.25 4.78 -6.07
N ASP A 61 6.76 4.92 -7.30
CA ASP A 61 7.30 5.93 -8.22
C ASP A 61 7.05 7.34 -7.70
N VAL A 62 5.86 7.60 -7.16
CA VAL A 62 5.56 8.94 -6.63
C VAL A 62 6.51 9.28 -5.50
N PHE A 63 6.80 8.33 -4.63
CA PHE A 63 7.68 8.57 -3.49
C PHE A 63 9.16 8.44 -3.85
N GLY A 64 9.47 7.94 -5.05
CA GLY A 64 10.86 7.78 -5.47
C GLY A 64 11.61 6.73 -4.68
N VAL A 65 10.94 5.68 -4.27
CA VAL A 65 11.54 4.61 -3.47
C VAL A 65 11.16 3.26 -4.06
N PRO A 66 11.89 2.19 -3.69
CA PRO A 66 11.49 0.85 -4.11
C PRO A 66 10.15 0.48 -3.50
N VAL A 67 9.43 -0.42 -4.16
CA VAL A 67 8.12 -0.84 -3.67
C VAL A 67 8.23 -1.49 -2.28
N GLU A 68 9.35 -2.11 -1.98
CA GLU A 68 9.57 -2.72 -0.67
C GLU A 68 9.70 -1.69 0.45
N THR A 69 9.96 -0.44 0.12
CA THR A 69 9.96 0.62 1.10
C THR A 69 8.55 1.08 1.40
N VAL A 70 7.66 1.00 0.41
CA VAL A 70 6.27 1.38 0.60
C VAL A 70 5.49 0.29 1.35
N PHE A 71 5.68 -0.95 0.94
CA PHE A 71 4.97 -2.09 1.54
C PHE A 71 5.97 -2.97 2.26
N VAL A 72 5.75 -3.15 3.56
CA VAL A 72 6.70 -3.83 4.42
C VAL A 72 6.41 -5.32 4.39
N ARG A 73 7.40 -6.09 4.00
CA ARG A 73 7.25 -7.53 3.99
C ARG A 73 7.70 -8.09 5.32
N GLU A 74 6.82 -8.84 5.96
CA GLU A 74 7.19 -9.47 7.21
C GLU A 74 8.13 -10.63 6.93
N PRO A 75 9.15 -10.82 7.79
CA PRO A 75 10.03 -11.96 7.59
C PRO A 75 9.25 -13.26 7.77
N PRO A 76 9.66 -14.32 7.05
CA PRO A 76 9.00 -15.61 7.25
C PRO A 76 9.25 -16.11 8.66
N PRO A 77 8.32 -16.93 9.19
CA PRO A 77 8.53 -17.48 10.52
C PRO A 77 9.75 -18.39 10.55
N PRO A 78 10.38 -18.50 11.71
CA PRO A 78 11.53 -19.42 11.83
C PRO A 78 11.09 -20.86 11.63
N GLN A 79 11.98 -21.64 11.12
CA GLN A 79 11.68 -23.03 10.83
C GLN A 79 12.22 -23.96 11.88
#